data_683c0f26fb39679f6428779ff88324b7
#
_entry.id   683c0f26fb39679f6428779ff88324b7
#
_cell.length_a   1.000
_cell.length_b   1.000
_cell.length_c   1.000
_cell.angle_alpha   90.00
_cell.angle_beta   90.00
_cell.angle_gamma   90.00
#
_symmetry.space_group_name_H-M   'P 1'
#
loop_
_entity.id
_entity.type
_entity.pdbx_description
1 polymer ?
#
loop_
_entity_poly.entity_id
_entity_poly.type
_entity_poly.pdbx_seq_one_letter_code
_entity_poly.pdbx_strand_id
1 'polypeptide(L)'
;DWQAQGLTLSGVEIDHDAGTARLPAYAQLLKDLRATLPPSLPLSITALPAWLDSAHLPALLQSVDSSVLQVHAVSDPRLGLFDARQALKWAKAWARISDKPFYLALPAYGVALLSDDGGAPVVESELQLERGGQRRELLADPQQLSQLAKTLREDPPEHLAGLIWFRLPLANDRRAWSLTTLRAVARGDVLNSRLDLSFKEQGGLYDILL
;
A
#
# COMPACT_ATOMS: atom_id res chain seq x y z
N ASP A 1 -25.05 12.61 -8.98
CA ASP A 1 -25.62 11.26 -9.02
C ASP A 1 -24.92 10.46 -10.11
N TRP A 2 -24.21 9.41 -9.72
CA TRP A 2 -23.37 8.58 -10.60
C TRP A 2 -24.23 7.77 -11.57
N GLN A 3 -25.39 7.30 -11.12
CA GLN A 3 -26.34 6.58 -11.97
C GLN A 3 -26.90 7.47 -13.08
N ALA A 4 -27.15 8.76 -12.78
CA ALA A 4 -27.57 9.73 -13.80
C ALA A 4 -26.50 9.98 -14.87
N GLN A 5 -25.23 9.65 -14.59
CA GLN A 5 -24.12 9.70 -15.53
C GLN A 5 -23.88 8.36 -16.25
N GLY A 6 -24.77 7.39 -16.09
CA GLY A 6 -24.65 6.06 -16.69
C GLY A 6 -23.60 5.16 -16.05
N LEU A 7 -23.11 5.49 -14.85
CA LEU A 7 -22.14 4.68 -14.12
C LEU A 7 -22.86 3.65 -13.26
N THR A 8 -22.37 2.43 -13.28
CA THR A 8 -22.83 1.33 -12.42
C THR A 8 -21.88 1.18 -11.24
N LEU A 9 -22.43 1.20 -10.02
CA LEU A 9 -21.67 0.90 -8.82
C LEU A 9 -21.41 -0.60 -8.74
N SER A 10 -20.14 -1.00 -8.63
CA SER A 10 -19.73 -2.38 -8.45
C SER A 10 -19.54 -2.78 -6.98
N GLY A 11 -19.46 -1.81 -6.08
CA GLY A 11 -19.29 -2.01 -4.64
C GLY A 11 -19.07 -0.69 -3.91
N VAL A 12 -18.98 -0.77 -2.60
CA VAL A 12 -18.60 0.33 -1.70
C VAL A 12 -17.42 -0.12 -0.87
N GLU A 13 -16.38 0.68 -0.82
CA GLU A 13 -15.23 0.47 0.07
C GLU A 13 -15.16 1.61 1.11
N ILE A 14 -15.01 1.24 2.38
CA ILE A 14 -14.83 2.19 3.47
C ILE A 14 -13.36 2.25 3.82
N ASP A 15 -12.73 3.37 3.52
CA ASP A 15 -11.36 3.68 3.90
C ASP A 15 -11.37 4.42 5.24
N HIS A 16 -11.13 3.67 6.32
CA HIS A 16 -11.14 4.21 7.67
C HIS A 16 -10.12 3.53 8.57
N ASP A 17 -9.08 4.25 8.92
CA ASP A 17 -8.01 3.81 9.82
C ASP A 17 -8.45 3.84 11.29
N ALA A 18 -9.39 2.96 11.65
CA ALA A 18 -9.87 2.85 13.03
C ALA A 18 -8.75 2.40 13.97
N GLY A 19 -8.60 3.10 15.09
CA GLY A 19 -7.75 2.60 16.17
C GLY A 19 -8.26 1.25 16.69
N THR A 20 -7.38 0.33 17.09
CA THR A 20 -7.71 -1.03 17.51
C THR A 20 -8.80 -1.10 18.59
N ALA A 21 -8.79 -0.15 19.55
CA ALA A 21 -9.82 -0.05 20.59
C ALA A 21 -11.22 0.36 20.05
N ARG A 22 -11.31 0.86 18.83
CA ARG A 22 -12.55 1.32 18.19
C ARG A 22 -13.17 0.25 17.27
N LEU A 23 -12.56 -0.91 17.08
CA LEU A 23 -13.06 -1.96 16.19
C LEU A 23 -14.49 -2.42 16.51
N PRO A 24 -14.94 -2.53 17.80
CA PRO A 24 -16.34 -2.85 18.07
C PRO A 24 -17.33 -1.81 17.52
N ALA A 25 -17.02 -0.51 17.69
CA ALA A 25 -17.85 0.56 17.18
C ALA A 25 -17.82 0.61 15.65
N TYR A 26 -16.66 0.33 15.05
CA TYR A 26 -16.52 0.25 13.59
C TYR A 26 -17.32 -0.93 13.01
N ALA A 27 -17.27 -2.10 13.64
CA ALA A 27 -18.10 -3.23 13.23
C ALA A 27 -19.60 -2.92 13.31
N GLN A 28 -20.06 -2.16 14.31
CA GLN A 28 -21.45 -1.74 14.41
C GLN A 28 -21.81 -0.76 13.27
N LEU A 29 -20.95 0.23 12.99
CA LEU A 29 -21.14 1.15 11.86
C LEU A 29 -21.28 0.40 10.53
N LEU A 30 -20.45 -0.62 10.29
CA LEU A 30 -20.50 -1.41 9.06
C LEU A 30 -21.79 -2.23 8.95
N LYS A 31 -22.29 -2.78 10.07
CA LYS A 31 -23.60 -3.47 10.12
C LYS A 31 -24.75 -2.51 9.80
N ASP A 32 -24.72 -1.32 10.38
CA ASP A 32 -25.75 -0.30 10.14
C ASP A 32 -25.71 0.16 8.68
N LEU A 33 -24.50 0.36 8.14
CA LEU A 33 -24.32 0.69 6.73
C LEU A 33 -24.81 -0.44 5.82
N ARG A 34 -24.45 -1.71 6.13
CA ARG A 34 -24.92 -2.88 5.36
C ARG A 34 -26.45 -2.95 5.30
N ALA A 35 -27.14 -2.58 6.38
CA ALA A 35 -28.61 -2.57 6.42
C ALA A 35 -29.24 -1.51 5.51
N THR A 36 -28.50 -0.45 5.14
CA THR A 36 -28.96 0.61 4.24
C THR A 36 -28.61 0.38 2.77
N LEU A 37 -27.58 -0.45 2.50
CA LEU A 37 -27.13 -0.75 1.15
C LEU A 37 -27.94 -1.88 0.52
N PRO A 38 -28.16 -1.87 -0.82
CA PRO A 38 -28.75 -3.01 -1.51
C PRO A 38 -27.97 -4.30 -1.20
N PRO A 39 -28.64 -5.44 -0.94
CA PRO A 39 -27.96 -6.71 -0.63
C PRO A 39 -26.98 -7.18 -1.71
N SER A 40 -27.23 -6.83 -2.96
CA SER A 40 -26.39 -7.17 -4.11
C SER A 40 -25.17 -6.27 -4.28
N LEU A 41 -25.04 -5.18 -3.50
CA LEU A 41 -23.91 -4.26 -3.60
C LEU A 41 -22.83 -4.69 -2.59
N PRO A 42 -21.65 -5.18 -3.03
CA PRO A 42 -20.57 -5.57 -2.14
C PRO A 42 -20.08 -4.41 -1.26
N LEU A 43 -19.77 -4.73 -0.01
CA LEU A 43 -19.17 -3.81 0.97
C LEU A 43 -17.78 -4.32 1.33
N SER A 44 -16.77 -3.49 1.13
CA SER A 44 -15.39 -3.76 1.54
C SER A 44 -14.85 -2.70 2.49
N ILE A 45 -13.72 -2.99 3.11
CA ILE A 45 -12.99 -2.06 3.97
C ILE A 45 -11.52 -2.08 3.65
N THR A 46 -10.84 -0.94 3.83
CA THR A 46 -9.41 -0.95 4.09
C THR A 46 -9.15 -1.45 5.51
N ALA A 47 -8.03 -2.12 5.70
CA ALA A 47 -7.71 -2.79 6.95
C ALA A 47 -6.22 -2.64 7.30
N LEU A 48 -5.91 -2.59 8.59
CA LEU A 48 -4.56 -2.37 9.08
C LEU A 48 -3.98 -3.63 9.74
N PRO A 49 -2.69 -3.94 9.54
CA PRO A 49 -2.00 -5.01 10.26
C PRO A 49 -2.05 -4.87 11.79
N ALA A 50 -2.17 -3.64 12.29
CA ALA A 50 -2.32 -3.35 13.72
C ALA A 50 -3.57 -4.00 14.36
N TRP A 51 -4.55 -4.43 13.56
CA TRP A 51 -5.76 -5.08 14.05
C TRP A 51 -5.60 -6.59 14.29
N LEU A 52 -4.51 -7.21 13.79
CA LEU A 52 -4.29 -8.67 13.83
C LEU A 52 -4.38 -9.26 15.24
N ASP A 53 -3.92 -8.53 16.25
CA ASP A 53 -3.94 -8.99 17.65
C ASP A 53 -5.26 -8.68 18.38
N SER A 54 -6.24 -8.08 17.69
CA SER A 54 -7.52 -7.73 18.29
C SER A 54 -8.51 -8.89 18.30
N ALA A 55 -9.03 -9.22 19.46
CA ALA A 55 -10.13 -10.20 19.60
C ALA A 55 -11.42 -9.77 18.85
N HIS A 56 -11.53 -8.51 18.45
CA HIS A 56 -12.70 -7.96 17.75
C HIS A 56 -12.58 -8.03 16.21
N LEU A 57 -11.40 -8.37 15.67
CA LEU A 57 -11.17 -8.44 14.23
C LEU A 57 -12.09 -9.45 13.53
N PRO A 58 -12.30 -10.68 14.03
CA PRO A 58 -13.20 -11.62 13.36
C PRO A 58 -14.62 -11.08 13.20
N ALA A 59 -15.18 -10.44 14.24
CA ALA A 59 -16.51 -9.85 14.19
C ALA A 59 -16.61 -8.66 13.21
N LEU A 60 -15.54 -7.87 13.07
CA LEU A 60 -15.44 -6.81 12.07
C LEU A 60 -15.50 -7.41 10.65
N LEU A 61 -14.67 -8.43 10.37
CA LEU A 61 -14.57 -9.06 9.06
C LEU A 61 -15.88 -9.75 8.62
N GLN A 62 -16.65 -10.26 9.58
CA GLN A 62 -17.99 -10.81 9.29
C GLN A 62 -18.99 -9.75 8.81
N SER A 63 -18.74 -8.46 9.05
CA SER A 63 -19.63 -7.36 8.68
C SER A 63 -19.44 -6.88 7.23
N VAL A 64 -18.47 -7.43 6.50
CA VAL A 64 -18.12 -7.02 5.13
C VAL A 64 -17.99 -8.22 4.20
N ASP A 65 -17.97 -7.98 2.90
CA ASP A 65 -17.82 -9.03 1.89
C ASP A 65 -16.35 -9.30 1.53
N SER A 66 -15.48 -8.29 1.69
CA SER A 66 -14.05 -8.40 1.47
C SER A 66 -13.28 -7.32 2.24
N SER A 67 -11.95 -7.42 2.25
CA SER A 67 -11.09 -6.43 2.86
C SER A 67 -9.82 -6.17 2.02
N VAL A 68 -9.23 -4.98 2.18
CA VAL A 68 -7.96 -4.59 1.58
C VAL A 68 -6.95 -4.37 2.70
N LEU A 69 -6.07 -5.33 2.93
CA LEU A 69 -5.04 -5.23 3.96
C LEU A 69 -3.90 -4.31 3.49
N GLN A 70 -3.75 -3.18 4.14
CA GLN A 70 -2.75 -2.17 3.82
C GLN A 70 -1.39 -2.56 4.41
N VAL A 71 -0.52 -3.16 3.62
CA VAL A 71 0.86 -3.51 4.02
C VAL A 71 1.90 -2.61 3.35
N HIS A 72 1.46 -1.47 2.81
CA HIS A 72 2.28 -0.56 2.03
C HIS A 72 3.11 0.42 2.87
N ALA A 73 3.11 0.29 4.18
CA ALA A 73 3.97 1.05 5.07
C ALA A 73 4.42 0.20 6.26
N VAL A 74 5.59 0.53 6.82
CA VAL A 74 6.06 -0.04 8.08
C VAL A 74 5.57 0.82 9.26
N SER A 75 5.50 0.24 10.45
CA SER A 75 5.09 0.94 11.66
C SER A 75 6.05 2.06 12.08
N ASP A 76 7.35 1.90 11.77
CA ASP A 76 8.38 2.91 12.03
C ASP A 76 9.08 3.31 10.72
N PRO A 77 8.75 4.48 10.15
CA PRO A 77 9.36 4.94 8.89
C PRO A 77 10.89 5.08 8.92
N ARG A 78 11.50 5.19 10.12
CA ARG A 78 12.97 5.24 10.25
C ARG A 78 13.65 3.94 9.82
N LEU A 79 12.93 2.82 9.89
CA LEU A 79 13.40 1.50 9.47
C LEU A 79 13.25 1.25 7.95
N GLY A 80 12.57 2.15 7.24
CA GLY A 80 12.29 2.05 5.81
C GLY A 80 10.82 2.33 5.50
N LEU A 81 10.44 2.21 4.24
CA LEU A 81 9.04 2.37 3.82
C LEU A 81 8.28 1.05 3.87
N PHE A 82 8.93 -0.04 3.47
CA PHE A 82 8.28 -1.33 3.26
C PHE A 82 9.19 -2.50 3.63
N ASP A 83 8.60 -3.55 4.18
CA ASP A 83 9.26 -4.83 4.47
C ASP A 83 8.45 -5.99 3.90
N ALA A 84 8.97 -6.63 2.85
CA ALA A 84 8.31 -7.73 2.13
C ALA A 84 8.09 -8.97 3.02
N ARG A 85 9.01 -9.28 3.94
CA ARG A 85 8.87 -10.42 4.86
C ARG A 85 7.76 -10.17 5.87
N GLN A 86 7.70 -8.95 6.39
CA GLN A 86 6.64 -8.56 7.31
C GLN A 86 5.28 -8.52 6.62
N ALA A 87 5.20 -8.00 5.40
CA ALA A 87 3.98 -7.99 4.60
C ALA A 87 3.44 -9.41 4.35
N LEU A 88 4.31 -10.37 3.98
CA LEU A 88 3.93 -11.77 3.80
C LEU A 88 3.46 -12.40 5.11
N LYS A 89 4.10 -12.07 6.24
CA LYS A 89 3.72 -12.53 7.57
C LYS A 89 2.31 -12.04 7.95
N TRP A 90 2.03 -10.77 7.71
CA TRP A 90 0.70 -10.19 7.93
C TRP A 90 -0.36 -10.81 7.02
N ALA A 91 -0.07 -11.02 5.73
CA ALA A 91 -0.99 -11.66 4.81
C ALA A 91 -1.34 -13.09 5.25
N LYS A 92 -0.34 -13.88 5.67
CA LYS A 92 -0.57 -15.24 6.21
C LYS A 92 -1.33 -15.24 7.55
N ALA A 93 -1.10 -14.24 8.41
CA ALA A 93 -1.86 -14.08 9.66
C ALA A 93 -3.31 -13.67 9.37
N TRP A 94 -3.52 -12.76 8.43
CA TRP A 94 -4.86 -12.32 8.02
C TRP A 94 -5.69 -13.48 7.47
N ALA A 95 -5.11 -14.31 6.60
CA ALA A 95 -5.73 -15.48 6.01
C ALA A 95 -6.21 -16.52 7.05
N ARG A 96 -5.60 -16.57 8.24
CA ARG A 96 -6.04 -17.45 9.33
C ARG A 96 -7.24 -16.93 10.11
N ILE A 97 -7.52 -15.62 10.00
CA ILE A 97 -8.59 -14.94 10.74
C ILE A 97 -9.79 -14.72 9.84
N SER A 98 -9.55 -14.40 8.57
CA SER A 98 -10.59 -14.09 7.58
C SER A 98 -10.95 -15.34 6.78
N ASP A 99 -12.23 -15.68 6.75
CA ASP A 99 -12.85 -16.65 5.83
C ASP A 99 -13.39 -15.96 4.55
N LYS A 100 -13.19 -14.64 4.43
CA LYS A 100 -13.62 -13.82 3.32
C LYS A 100 -12.46 -13.49 2.38
N PRO A 101 -12.73 -13.21 1.10
CA PRO A 101 -11.73 -12.70 0.18
C PRO A 101 -11.04 -11.46 0.73
N PHE A 102 -9.72 -11.37 0.56
CA PHE A 102 -9.00 -10.15 0.84
C PHE A 102 -7.98 -9.82 -0.25
N TYR A 103 -7.66 -8.55 -0.35
CA TYR A 103 -6.62 -8.02 -1.23
C TYR A 103 -5.45 -7.51 -0.40
N LEU A 104 -4.25 -7.52 -0.97
CA LEU A 104 -3.06 -6.97 -0.32
C LEU A 104 -2.66 -5.68 -1.02
N ALA A 105 -2.69 -4.55 -0.30
CA ALA A 105 -2.28 -3.26 -0.83
C ALA A 105 -0.76 -3.08 -0.65
N LEU A 106 -0.05 -3.02 -1.78
CA LEU A 106 1.40 -2.90 -1.88
C LEU A 106 1.80 -1.48 -2.31
N PRO A 107 2.95 -0.95 -1.86
CA PRO A 107 3.37 0.38 -2.22
C PRO A 107 3.96 0.45 -3.63
N ALA A 108 3.60 1.48 -4.37
CA ALA A 108 4.23 1.90 -5.62
C ALA A 108 4.70 3.37 -5.54
N TYR A 109 5.08 3.82 -4.35
CA TYR A 109 5.39 5.20 -4.03
C TYR A 109 6.56 5.31 -3.04
N GLY A 110 6.89 6.54 -2.68
CA GLY A 110 7.84 6.87 -1.63
C GLY A 110 7.34 7.96 -0.70
N VAL A 111 8.09 8.18 0.36
CA VAL A 111 7.89 9.28 1.31
C VAL A 111 9.22 9.96 1.62
N ALA A 112 9.21 11.20 2.07
CA ALA A 112 10.35 11.83 2.67
C ALA A 112 10.20 11.89 4.19
N LEU A 113 11.26 11.56 4.91
CA LEU A 113 11.40 11.85 6.34
C LEU A 113 12.10 13.18 6.50
N LEU A 114 11.44 14.09 7.19
CA LEU A 114 12.00 15.37 7.58
C LEU A 114 12.36 15.29 9.06
N SER A 115 13.62 15.48 9.40
CA SER A 115 14.10 15.53 10.78
C SER A 115 14.71 16.89 11.07
N ASP A 116 14.20 17.53 12.13
CA ASP A 116 14.85 18.67 12.76
C ASP A 116 15.75 18.17 13.91
N ASP A 117 16.69 18.99 14.35
CA ASP A 117 17.62 18.70 15.44
C ASP A 117 16.86 18.37 16.72
N GLY A 118 16.59 17.08 16.98
CA GLY A 118 16.03 16.54 18.22
C GLY A 118 14.51 16.28 18.24
N GLY A 119 13.77 16.55 17.15
CA GLY A 119 12.34 16.26 17.04
C GLY A 119 12.01 14.86 16.49
N ALA A 120 10.77 14.43 16.67
CA ALA A 120 10.27 13.25 15.95
C ALA A 120 10.22 13.54 14.45
N PRO A 121 10.65 12.60 13.58
CA PRO A 121 10.62 12.82 12.14
C PRO A 121 9.18 13.01 11.64
N VAL A 122 9.01 13.99 10.75
CA VAL A 122 7.74 14.23 10.07
C VAL A 122 7.76 13.51 8.74
N VAL A 123 6.71 12.76 8.44
CA VAL A 123 6.55 12.06 7.17
C VAL A 123 5.88 12.99 6.15
N GLU A 124 6.55 13.21 5.04
CA GLU A 124 6.00 13.92 3.87
C GLU A 124 5.67 12.89 2.79
N SER A 125 4.41 12.72 2.46
CA SER A 125 3.97 11.74 1.47
C SER A 125 3.70 12.36 0.10
N GLU A 126 2.70 13.23 -0.03
CA GLU A 126 2.23 13.72 -1.32
C GLU A 126 2.67 15.16 -1.59
N LEU A 127 2.45 16.05 -0.63
CA LEU A 127 2.80 17.46 -0.74
C LEU A 127 4.18 17.71 -0.16
N GLN A 128 4.97 18.53 -0.86
CA GLN A 128 6.23 18.99 -0.36
C GLN A 128 5.99 20.01 0.77
N LEU A 129 6.51 19.70 1.97
CA LEU A 129 6.44 20.61 3.09
C LEU A 129 7.61 21.60 3.00
N GLU A 130 7.32 22.89 3.09
CA GLU A 130 8.35 23.95 3.20
C GLU A 130 8.92 23.98 4.61
N ARG A 131 9.70 22.93 4.96
CA ARG A 131 10.41 22.84 6.24
C ARG A 131 11.91 22.71 5.98
N GLY A 132 12.71 23.42 6.78
CA GLY A 132 14.16 23.20 6.88
C GLY A 132 14.44 21.83 7.53
N GLY A 133 15.73 21.48 7.65
CA GLY A 133 16.19 20.24 8.26
C GLY A 133 16.68 19.21 7.26
N GLN A 134 17.09 18.05 7.76
CA GLN A 134 17.57 16.95 6.92
C GLN A 134 16.38 16.21 6.31
N ARG A 135 16.47 15.94 5.01
CA ARG A 135 15.48 15.18 4.24
C ARG A 135 16.06 13.84 3.81
N ARG A 136 15.37 12.75 4.14
CA ARG A 136 15.69 11.41 3.69
C ARG A 136 14.54 10.86 2.87
N GLU A 137 14.77 10.58 1.59
CA GLU A 137 13.79 9.94 0.72
C GLU A 137 13.78 8.42 0.97
N LEU A 138 12.59 7.86 1.10
CA LEU A 138 12.33 6.43 1.20
C LEU A 138 11.43 6.03 0.03
N LEU A 139 11.93 5.17 -0.85
CA LEU A 139 11.18 4.69 -2.02
C LEU A 139 10.92 3.20 -1.87
N ALA A 140 9.74 2.76 -2.26
CA ALA A 140 9.46 1.34 -2.40
C ALA A 140 10.33 0.76 -3.53
N ASP A 141 11.03 -0.33 -3.25
CA ASP A 141 11.91 -0.99 -4.21
C ASP A 141 11.10 -1.86 -5.18
N PRO A 142 11.08 -1.54 -6.50
CA PRO A 142 10.35 -2.33 -7.49
C PRO A 142 10.81 -3.78 -7.58
N GLN A 143 12.10 -4.07 -7.37
CA GLN A 143 12.62 -5.44 -7.44
C GLN A 143 12.14 -6.28 -6.26
N GLN A 144 12.19 -5.73 -5.05
CA GLN A 144 11.67 -6.38 -3.85
C GLN A 144 10.18 -6.68 -3.97
N LEU A 145 9.41 -5.73 -4.49
CA LEU A 145 7.97 -5.87 -4.67
C LEU A 145 7.60 -6.81 -5.81
N SER A 146 8.39 -6.84 -6.89
CA SER A 146 8.24 -7.84 -7.97
C SER A 146 8.44 -9.25 -7.43
N GLN A 147 9.47 -9.46 -6.61
CA GLN A 147 9.74 -10.76 -6.00
C GLN A 147 8.63 -11.19 -5.03
N LEU A 148 8.13 -10.27 -4.20
CA LEU A 148 6.99 -10.56 -3.31
C LEU A 148 5.72 -10.89 -4.12
N ALA A 149 5.41 -10.09 -5.14
CA ALA A 149 4.25 -10.32 -6.00
C ALA A 149 4.33 -11.69 -6.70
N LYS A 150 5.53 -12.11 -7.14
CA LYS A 150 5.77 -13.44 -7.67
C LYS A 150 5.49 -14.52 -6.63
N THR A 151 6.07 -14.40 -5.44
CA THR A 151 5.85 -15.34 -4.33
C THR A 151 4.36 -15.50 -4.00
N LEU A 152 3.62 -14.37 -3.92
CA LEU A 152 2.18 -14.39 -3.63
C LEU A 152 1.33 -15.00 -4.75
N ARG A 153 1.81 -15.00 -5.99
CA ARG A 153 1.12 -15.67 -7.11
C ARG A 153 1.40 -17.17 -7.15
N GLU A 154 2.62 -17.58 -6.78
CA GLU A 154 3.06 -18.98 -6.78
C GLU A 154 2.53 -19.75 -5.56
N ASP A 155 2.48 -19.10 -4.40
CA ASP A 155 2.00 -19.66 -3.13
C ASP A 155 1.11 -18.63 -2.41
N PRO A 156 -0.12 -18.38 -2.91
CA PRO A 156 -1.00 -17.38 -2.29
C PRO A 156 -1.49 -17.84 -0.92
N PRO A 157 -1.50 -16.96 0.09
CA PRO A 157 -2.27 -17.23 1.31
C PRO A 157 -3.73 -17.54 0.99
N GLU A 158 -4.36 -18.38 1.80
CA GLU A 158 -5.77 -18.73 1.64
C GLU A 158 -6.63 -17.45 1.61
N HIS A 159 -7.66 -17.43 0.76
CA HIS A 159 -8.56 -16.28 0.54
C HIS A 159 -7.90 -15.01 -0.03
N LEU A 160 -6.61 -15.00 -0.38
CA LEU A 160 -6.01 -13.87 -1.10
C LEU A 160 -6.59 -13.79 -2.52
N ALA A 161 -7.41 -12.77 -2.78
CA ALA A 161 -8.08 -12.56 -4.06
C ALA A 161 -7.23 -11.79 -5.08
N GLY A 162 -6.24 -11.02 -4.62
CA GLY A 162 -5.37 -10.26 -5.51
C GLY A 162 -4.51 -9.20 -4.83
N LEU A 163 -3.80 -8.43 -5.66
CA LEU A 163 -2.94 -7.35 -5.23
C LEU A 163 -3.50 -6.01 -5.69
N ILE A 164 -3.42 -5.01 -4.82
CA ILE A 164 -3.76 -3.62 -5.12
C ILE A 164 -2.48 -2.79 -5.00
N TRP A 165 -2.28 -1.85 -5.90
CA TRP A 165 -1.11 -1.00 -5.91
C TRP A 165 -1.45 0.40 -5.43
N PHE A 166 -0.88 0.80 -4.33
CA PHE A 166 -0.99 2.14 -3.79
C PHE A 166 0.31 2.89 -4.04
N ARG A 167 0.36 3.92 -4.85
CA ARG A 167 -0.76 4.56 -5.55
C ARG A 167 -0.49 4.61 -7.06
N LEU A 168 -1.55 4.86 -7.84
CA LEU A 168 -1.40 5.13 -9.27
C LEU A 168 -0.64 6.45 -9.47
N PRO A 169 0.46 6.46 -10.26
CA PRO A 169 1.26 7.67 -10.47
C PRO A 169 0.49 8.74 -11.23
N LEU A 170 0.56 9.97 -10.75
CA LEU A 170 0.12 11.18 -11.46
C LEU A 170 1.30 11.86 -12.17
N ALA A 171 1.01 12.70 -13.16
CA ALA A 171 2.02 13.34 -14.00
C ALA A 171 3.11 14.11 -13.21
N ASN A 172 2.76 14.67 -12.04
CA ASN A 172 3.67 15.48 -11.21
C ASN A 172 4.08 14.76 -9.91
N ASP A 173 3.76 13.49 -9.76
CA ASP A 173 4.12 12.72 -8.56
C ASP A 173 5.59 12.30 -8.64
N ARG A 174 6.43 12.99 -7.87
CA ARG A 174 7.88 12.72 -7.84
C ARG A 174 8.25 11.49 -7.02
N ARG A 175 7.32 10.95 -6.23
CA ARG A 175 7.56 9.82 -5.32
C ARG A 175 6.81 8.56 -5.70
N ALA A 176 5.90 8.59 -6.65
CA ALA A 176 5.37 7.37 -7.23
C ALA A 176 6.31 6.78 -8.27
N TRP A 177 6.25 5.48 -8.45
CA TRP A 177 6.92 4.86 -9.59
C TRP A 177 6.36 5.40 -10.90
N SER A 178 7.15 5.30 -11.97
CA SER A 178 6.60 5.54 -13.29
C SER A 178 5.50 4.51 -13.60
N LEU A 179 4.53 4.89 -14.42
CA LEU A 179 3.48 3.94 -14.86
C LEU A 179 4.07 2.72 -15.57
N THR A 180 5.20 2.88 -16.25
CA THR A 180 5.94 1.78 -16.90
C THR A 180 6.48 0.81 -15.87
N THR A 181 7.13 1.30 -14.80
CA THR A 181 7.63 0.49 -13.71
C THR A 181 6.49 -0.24 -13.00
N LEU A 182 5.42 0.48 -12.64
CA LEU A 182 4.25 -0.10 -12.00
C LEU A 182 3.64 -1.23 -12.83
N ARG A 183 3.47 -1.02 -14.15
CA ARG A 183 2.95 -2.06 -15.06
C ARG A 183 3.86 -3.27 -15.14
N ALA A 184 5.17 -3.08 -15.21
CA ALA A 184 6.14 -4.17 -15.27
C ALA A 184 6.07 -5.02 -14.00
N VAL A 185 6.10 -4.40 -12.82
CA VAL A 185 5.97 -5.11 -11.53
C VAL A 185 4.62 -5.82 -11.42
N ALA A 186 3.53 -5.14 -11.76
CA ALA A 186 2.18 -5.70 -11.68
C ALA A 186 1.98 -6.90 -12.62
N ARG A 187 2.66 -6.94 -13.77
CA ARG A 187 2.63 -8.08 -14.71
C ARG A 187 3.61 -9.20 -14.34
N GLY A 188 4.63 -8.89 -13.53
CA GLY A 188 5.72 -9.81 -13.22
C GLY A 188 6.78 -9.85 -14.32
N ASP A 189 6.89 -8.76 -15.10
CA ASP A 189 7.93 -8.62 -16.12
C ASP A 189 9.32 -8.53 -15.46
N VAL A 190 10.35 -8.91 -16.22
CA VAL A 190 11.73 -8.76 -15.74
C VAL A 190 12.10 -7.28 -15.69
N LEU A 191 12.53 -6.84 -14.52
CA LEU A 191 12.99 -5.47 -14.33
C LEU A 191 14.47 -5.40 -14.70
N ASN A 192 14.76 -4.68 -15.78
CA ASN A 192 16.13 -4.39 -16.19
C ASN A 192 16.49 -2.95 -15.83
N SER A 193 17.58 -2.78 -15.11
CA SER A 193 18.20 -1.45 -14.97
C SER A 193 18.82 -1.07 -16.31
N ARG A 194 18.41 0.08 -16.85
CA ARG A 194 18.98 0.66 -18.08
C ARG A 194 19.86 1.88 -17.75
N LEU A 195 20.63 1.79 -16.68
CA LEU A 195 21.63 2.79 -16.40
C LEU A 195 22.92 2.41 -17.16
N ASP A 196 23.18 3.08 -18.25
CA ASP A 196 24.44 3.01 -18.97
C ASP A 196 25.36 4.12 -18.42
N LEU A 197 26.34 3.73 -17.63
CA LEU A 197 27.37 4.62 -17.12
C LEU A 197 28.53 4.68 -18.11
N SER A 198 28.81 5.87 -18.67
CA SER A 198 30.01 6.10 -19.44
C SER A 198 30.88 7.18 -18.78
N PHE A 199 32.20 7.08 -18.97
CA PHE A 199 33.15 8.02 -18.43
C PHE A 199 33.86 8.73 -19.60
N LYS A 200 33.92 10.04 -19.55
CA LYS A 200 34.71 10.83 -20.49
C LYS A 200 35.83 11.55 -19.76
N GLU A 201 37.05 11.25 -20.14
CA GLU A 201 38.22 11.91 -19.59
C GLU A 201 38.52 13.21 -20.34
N GLN A 202 38.66 14.32 -19.62
CA GLN A 202 39.17 15.59 -20.14
C GLN A 202 40.15 16.21 -19.15
N GLY A 203 41.41 16.32 -19.52
CA GLY A 203 42.43 17.03 -18.73
C GLY A 203 42.69 16.48 -17.32
N GLY A 204 42.62 15.16 -17.13
CA GLY A 204 42.76 14.48 -15.83
C GLY A 204 41.53 14.49 -14.94
N LEU A 205 40.39 14.99 -15.45
CA LEU A 205 39.07 14.92 -14.83
C LEU A 205 38.21 13.92 -15.58
N TYR A 206 37.25 13.29 -14.85
CA TYR A 206 36.32 12.35 -15.43
C TYR A 206 34.90 12.90 -15.32
N ASP A 207 34.22 13.06 -16.45
CA ASP A 207 32.80 13.30 -16.50
C ASP A 207 32.05 11.97 -16.46
N ILE A 208 31.08 11.84 -15.55
CA ILE A 208 30.19 10.68 -15.49
C ILE A 208 28.94 11.04 -16.29
N LEU A 209 28.69 10.29 -17.35
CA LEU A 209 27.48 10.42 -18.17
C LEU A 209 26.52 9.26 -17.83
N LEU A 210 25.28 9.63 -17.51
CA LEU A 210 24.15 8.75 -17.23
C LEU A 210 23.26 8.64 -18.44
#